data_511813d09f179e6d0658a59844167e13
#
_entry.id   511813d09f179e6d0658a59844167e13
#
_cell.length_a   1.000
_cell.length_b   1.000
_cell.length_c   1.000
_cell.angle_alpha   90.00
_cell.angle_beta   90.00
_cell.angle_gamma   90.00
#
_symmetry.space_group_name_H-M   'P 1'
#
loop_
_entity.id
_entity.type
_entity.pdbx_description
1 polymer ?
#
loop_
_entity_poly.entity_id
_entity_poly.type
_entity_poly.pdbx_seq_one_letter_code
_entity_poly.pdbx_strand_id
1 'polypeptide(L)'
;MKALSSIYLFILALTLGVEVAIGLSAPVLFRSDLYITPGTLSALQAGTLLAQVFMKYNYIALFCGFFALLFEIFSWRGSEASFGLKFSTLMLSLIIAVLACLFYYFTSYITAAAALGESAIDENFARIHEASETTLKIAMIARLGLFFLRAKISVFAPLKSKSK
;
A
#
# COMPACT_ATOMS: atom_id res chain seq x y z
N MET A 1 -18.25 -1.93 -17.85
CA MET A 1 -18.00 -1.72 -16.40
C MET A 1 -17.49 -2.99 -15.68
N LYS A 2 -18.01 -4.21 -15.92
CA LYS A 2 -17.54 -5.43 -15.21
C LYS A 2 -16.03 -5.71 -15.39
N ALA A 3 -15.52 -5.64 -16.64
CA ALA A 3 -14.11 -5.86 -16.91
C ALA A 3 -13.20 -4.85 -16.16
N LEU A 4 -13.58 -3.57 -16.14
CA LEU A 4 -12.82 -2.54 -15.43
C LEU A 4 -12.83 -2.75 -13.91
N SER A 5 -13.96 -3.20 -13.34
CA SER A 5 -14.02 -3.57 -11.91
C SER A 5 -13.14 -4.78 -11.58
N SER A 6 -13.04 -5.76 -12.48
CA SER A 6 -12.15 -6.92 -12.29
C SER A 6 -10.68 -6.51 -12.35
N ILE A 7 -10.30 -5.65 -13.29
CA ILE A 7 -8.94 -5.09 -13.36
C ILE A 7 -8.62 -4.29 -12.09
N TYR A 8 -9.57 -3.49 -11.61
CA TYR A 8 -9.40 -2.72 -10.38
C TYR A 8 -9.17 -3.63 -9.15
N LEU A 9 -10.00 -4.66 -8.98
CA LEU A 9 -9.84 -5.65 -7.90
C LEU A 9 -8.49 -6.38 -8.01
N PHE A 10 -8.06 -6.71 -9.22
CA PHE A 10 -6.76 -7.34 -9.46
C PHE A 10 -5.61 -6.42 -9.03
N ILE A 11 -5.65 -5.13 -9.37
CA ILE A 11 -4.63 -4.15 -8.97
C ILE A 11 -4.58 -4.02 -7.45
N LEU A 12 -5.73 -3.94 -6.77
CA LEU A 12 -5.79 -3.89 -5.30
C LEU A 12 -5.18 -5.14 -4.67
N ALA A 13 -5.55 -6.33 -5.17
CA ALA A 13 -5.03 -7.61 -4.66
C ALA A 13 -3.52 -7.75 -4.90
N LEU A 14 -3.05 -7.37 -6.08
CA LEU A 14 -1.61 -7.40 -6.42
C LEU A 14 -0.81 -6.48 -5.49
N THR A 15 -1.29 -5.26 -5.25
CA THR A 15 -0.62 -4.31 -4.36
C THR A 15 -0.58 -4.82 -2.92
N LEU A 16 -1.69 -5.40 -2.42
CA LEU A 16 -1.72 -6.07 -1.11
C LEU A 16 -0.72 -7.22 -1.03
N GLY A 17 -0.63 -8.04 -2.08
CA GLY A 17 0.34 -9.14 -2.14
C GLY A 17 1.79 -8.65 -2.06
N VAL A 18 2.11 -7.55 -2.73
CA VAL A 18 3.45 -6.92 -2.67
C VAL A 18 3.72 -6.39 -1.25
N GLU A 19 2.77 -5.73 -0.60
CA GLU A 19 2.92 -5.25 0.79
C GLU A 19 3.20 -6.39 1.76
N VAL A 20 2.46 -7.47 1.67
CA VAL A 20 2.68 -8.66 2.50
C VAL A 20 4.06 -9.26 2.23
N ALA A 21 4.46 -9.40 0.96
CA ALA A 21 5.77 -9.94 0.59
C ALA A 21 6.91 -9.09 1.15
N ILE A 22 6.82 -7.76 1.08
CA ILE A 22 7.82 -6.85 1.66
C ILE A 22 7.84 -6.99 3.18
N GLY A 23 6.67 -7.02 3.83
CA GLY A 23 6.56 -7.20 5.28
C GLY A 23 7.18 -8.50 5.77
N LEU A 24 7.03 -9.59 5.02
CA LEU A 24 7.66 -10.89 5.32
C LEU A 24 9.17 -10.89 5.03
N SER A 25 9.65 -10.07 4.10
CA SER A 25 11.07 -9.98 3.77
C SER A 25 11.88 -9.22 4.83
N ALA A 26 11.27 -8.27 5.55
CA ALA A 26 11.95 -7.46 6.55
C ALA A 26 12.60 -8.30 7.67
N PRO A 27 11.89 -9.23 8.36
CA PRO A 27 12.51 -10.08 9.38
C PRO A 27 13.66 -10.94 8.84
N VAL A 28 13.56 -11.40 7.58
CA VAL A 28 14.61 -12.22 6.94
C VAL A 28 15.89 -11.39 6.75
N LEU A 29 15.75 -10.15 6.29
CA LEU A 29 16.90 -9.25 6.10
C LEU A 29 17.57 -8.87 7.43
N PHE A 30 16.77 -8.50 8.45
CA PHE A 30 17.31 -8.09 9.76
C PHE A 30 17.84 -9.25 10.60
N ARG A 31 17.48 -10.49 10.29
CA ARG A 31 17.97 -11.71 10.93
C ARG A 31 18.73 -12.61 9.95
N SER A 32 19.42 -11.99 9.01
CA SER A 32 20.19 -12.69 7.97
C SER A 32 21.26 -13.64 8.53
N ASP A 33 21.77 -13.37 9.75
CA ASP A 33 22.68 -14.24 10.49
C ASP A 33 22.13 -15.66 10.77
N LEU A 34 20.79 -15.84 10.68
CA LEU A 34 20.17 -17.16 10.78
C LEU A 34 20.22 -17.96 9.48
N TYR A 35 20.48 -17.31 8.35
CA TYR A 35 20.37 -17.91 7.00
C TYR A 35 21.68 -17.88 6.22
N ILE A 36 22.59 -16.97 6.54
CA ILE A 36 23.89 -16.80 5.91
C ILE A 36 24.99 -16.66 6.97
N THR A 37 26.25 -16.62 6.55
CA THR A 37 27.39 -16.47 7.47
C THR A 37 27.20 -15.24 8.35
N PRO A 38 27.30 -15.38 9.70
CA PRO A 38 27.17 -14.26 10.62
C PRO A 38 28.14 -13.12 10.28
N GLY A 39 27.63 -11.87 10.39
CA GLY A 39 28.39 -10.66 10.07
C GLY A 39 28.47 -10.29 8.59
N THR A 40 27.86 -11.07 7.69
CA THR A 40 27.83 -10.74 6.24
C THR A 40 26.98 -9.49 5.97
N LEU A 41 25.91 -9.27 6.73
CA LEU A 41 25.00 -8.15 6.59
C LEU A 41 24.79 -7.45 7.92
N SER A 42 25.19 -6.17 8.01
CA SER A 42 24.91 -5.36 9.18
C SER A 42 23.44 -4.89 9.21
N ALA A 43 22.95 -4.50 10.38
CA ALA A 43 21.60 -3.95 10.51
C ALA A 43 21.38 -2.71 9.63
N LEU A 44 22.40 -1.86 9.49
CA LEU A 44 22.37 -0.68 8.60
C LEU A 44 22.27 -1.10 7.13
N GLN A 45 23.04 -2.10 6.71
CA GLN A 45 22.97 -2.62 5.34
C GLN A 45 21.61 -3.26 5.04
N ALA A 46 21.07 -4.05 5.98
CA ALA A 46 19.74 -4.64 5.89
C ALA A 46 18.66 -3.55 5.75
N GLY A 47 18.73 -2.51 6.58
CA GLY A 47 17.83 -1.36 6.53
C GLY A 47 17.93 -0.59 5.21
N THR A 48 19.15 -0.37 4.70
CA THR A 48 19.39 0.31 3.42
C THR A 48 18.80 -0.48 2.25
N LEU A 49 19.01 -1.80 2.22
CA LEU A 49 18.44 -2.67 1.18
C LEU A 49 16.90 -2.64 1.22
N LEU A 50 16.31 -2.75 2.42
CA LEU A 50 14.86 -2.69 2.58
C LEU A 50 14.30 -1.32 2.17
N ALA A 51 15.00 -0.22 2.51
CA ALA A 51 14.61 1.13 2.08
C ALA A 51 14.58 1.26 0.54
N GLN A 52 15.53 0.65 -0.18
CA GLN A 52 15.51 0.62 -1.64
C GLN A 52 14.31 -0.17 -2.19
N VAL A 53 13.91 -1.27 -1.54
CA VAL A 53 12.70 -2.02 -1.90
C VAL A 53 11.46 -1.14 -1.69
N PHE A 54 11.37 -0.43 -0.57
CA PHE A 54 10.27 0.50 -0.31
C PHE A 54 10.22 1.66 -1.31
N MET A 55 11.37 2.20 -1.74
CA MET A 55 11.41 3.23 -2.78
C MET A 55 10.82 2.73 -4.11
N LYS A 56 11.09 1.49 -4.49
CA LYS A 56 10.46 0.88 -5.69
C LYS A 56 8.97 0.64 -5.48
N TYR A 57 8.58 0.17 -4.30
CA TYR A 57 7.19 -0.04 -3.95
C TYR A 57 6.37 1.26 -3.94
N ASN A 58 6.95 2.41 -3.57
CA ASN A 58 6.28 3.70 -3.55
C ASN A 58 5.59 4.05 -4.88
N TYR A 59 6.22 3.74 -6.01
CA TYR A 59 5.62 3.99 -7.32
C TYR A 59 4.36 3.15 -7.53
N ILE A 60 4.37 1.90 -7.07
CA ILE A 60 3.22 1.00 -7.13
C ILE A 60 2.12 1.51 -6.19
N ALA A 61 2.48 1.92 -4.97
CA ALA A 61 1.54 2.42 -3.97
C ALA A 61 0.85 3.71 -4.44
N LEU A 62 1.61 4.67 -4.98
CA LEU A 62 1.08 5.92 -5.54
C LEU A 62 0.16 5.64 -6.74
N PHE A 63 0.61 4.83 -7.69
CA PHE A 63 -0.23 4.45 -8.83
C PHE A 63 -1.55 3.81 -8.37
N CYS A 64 -1.48 2.82 -7.47
CA CYS A 64 -2.66 2.15 -6.95
C CYS A 64 -3.59 3.13 -6.20
N GLY A 65 -3.03 4.00 -5.35
CA GLY A 65 -3.81 4.97 -4.58
C GLY A 65 -4.57 5.96 -5.47
N PHE A 66 -3.88 6.58 -6.43
CA PHE A 66 -4.52 7.52 -7.37
C PHE A 66 -5.46 6.82 -8.33
N PHE A 67 -5.10 5.64 -8.83
CA PHE A 67 -5.99 4.85 -9.69
C PHE A 67 -7.27 4.46 -8.95
N ALA A 68 -7.16 4.04 -7.67
CA ALA A 68 -8.31 3.72 -6.83
C ALA A 68 -9.22 4.93 -6.65
N LEU A 69 -8.66 6.09 -6.31
CA LEU A 69 -9.42 7.32 -6.13
C LEU A 69 -10.17 7.73 -7.42
N LEU A 70 -9.48 7.74 -8.55
CA LEU A 70 -10.10 8.06 -9.85
C LEU A 70 -11.19 7.05 -10.21
N PHE A 71 -10.94 5.76 -10.01
CA PHE A 71 -11.94 4.73 -10.26
C PHE A 71 -13.21 4.93 -9.43
N GLU A 72 -13.08 5.26 -8.12
CA GLU A 72 -14.22 5.52 -7.24
C GLU A 72 -15.01 6.76 -7.68
N ILE A 73 -14.32 7.84 -8.07
CA ILE A 73 -14.96 9.07 -8.59
C ILE A 73 -15.75 8.75 -9.86
N PHE A 74 -15.13 8.10 -10.84
CA PHE A 74 -15.80 7.80 -12.12
C PHE A 74 -16.93 6.76 -11.99
N SER A 75 -16.77 5.78 -11.09
CA SER A 75 -17.79 4.76 -10.87
C SER A 75 -18.98 5.25 -10.04
N TRP A 76 -18.89 6.43 -9.42
CA TRP A 76 -19.92 6.98 -8.53
C TRP A 76 -21.30 7.05 -9.18
N ARG A 77 -21.38 7.58 -10.42
CA ARG A 77 -22.64 7.77 -11.15
C ARG A 77 -23.19 6.47 -11.73
N GLY A 78 -22.35 5.55 -12.10
CA GLY A 78 -22.74 4.29 -12.78
C GLY A 78 -22.98 3.10 -11.85
N SER A 79 -22.76 3.23 -10.56
CA SER A 79 -22.93 2.16 -9.57
C SER A 79 -24.35 2.18 -9.00
N GLU A 80 -24.99 1.01 -8.90
CA GLU A 80 -26.31 0.81 -8.25
C GLU A 80 -26.15 0.58 -6.72
N ALA A 81 -24.94 0.64 -6.17
CA ALA A 81 -24.69 0.50 -4.75
C ALA A 81 -25.34 1.62 -3.93
N SER A 82 -25.65 1.34 -2.65
CA SER A 82 -26.19 2.34 -1.73
C SER A 82 -25.24 3.53 -1.56
N PHE A 83 -25.77 4.70 -1.23
CA PHE A 83 -24.97 5.91 -1.02
C PHE A 83 -23.86 5.69 0.03
N GLY A 84 -24.20 5.06 1.18
CA GLY A 84 -23.22 4.78 2.22
C GLY A 84 -22.04 3.93 1.74
N LEU A 85 -22.31 2.91 0.90
CA LEU A 85 -21.25 2.05 0.37
C LEU A 85 -20.36 2.79 -0.63
N LYS A 86 -20.94 3.61 -1.51
CA LYS A 86 -20.18 4.48 -2.43
C LYS A 86 -19.31 5.47 -1.67
N PHE A 87 -19.86 6.10 -0.63
CA PHE A 87 -19.13 7.05 0.19
C PHE A 87 -17.97 6.38 0.93
N SER A 88 -18.19 5.20 1.51
CA SER A 88 -17.14 4.44 2.19
C SER A 88 -16.00 4.05 1.25
N THR A 89 -16.30 3.58 0.04
CA THR A 89 -15.24 3.22 -0.93
C THR A 89 -14.47 4.45 -1.41
N LEU A 90 -15.14 5.59 -1.62
CA LEU A 90 -14.48 6.84 -1.98
C LEU A 90 -13.59 7.35 -0.85
N MET A 91 -14.06 7.33 0.40
CA MET A 91 -13.26 7.77 1.55
C MET A 91 -12.03 6.87 1.77
N LEU A 92 -12.19 5.55 1.66
CA LEU A 92 -11.06 4.64 1.77
C LEU A 92 -10.03 4.86 0.64
N SER A 93 -10.48 5.09 -0.59
CA SER A 93 -9.56 5.37 -1.70
C SER A 93 -8.82 6.69 -1.52
N LEU A 94 -9.48 7.73 -0.97
CA LEU A 94 -8.84 8.99 -0.62
C LEU A 94 -7.78 8.79 0.49
N ILE A 95 -8.13 8.05 1.54
CA ILE A 95 -7.19 7.72 2.63
C ILE A 95 -5.97 6.98 2.07
N ILE A 96 -6.17 5.98 1.20
CA ILE A 96 -5.09 5.22 0.58
C ILE A 96 -4.18 6.14 -0.26
N ALA A 97 -4.74 7.06 -1.04
CA ALA A 97 -3.95 8.01 -1.84
C ALA A 97 -3.12 8.95 -0.95
N VAL A 98 -3.70 9.50 0.12
CA VAL A 98 -2.98 10.34 1.09
C VAL A 98 -1.88 9.56 1.80
N LEU A 99 -2.18 8.35 2.28
CA LEU A 99 -1.19 7.50 2.95
C LEU A 99 -0.04 7.08 2.01
N ALA A 100 -0.32 6.87 0.72
CA ALA A 100 0.73 6.60 -0.27
C ALA A 100 1.68 7.80 -0.43
N CYS A 101 1.15 9.03 -0.44
CA CYS A 101 1.97 10.25 -0.48
C CYS A 101 2.81 10.42 0.80
N LEU A 102 2.21 10.18 1.98
CA LEU A 102 2.93 10.24 3.26
C LEU A 102 4.04 9.18 3.33
N PHE A 103 3.74 7.98 2.90
CA PHE A 103 4.71 6.88 2.87
C PHE A 103 5.87 7.18 1.93
N TYR A 104 5.60 7.77 0.75
CA TYR A 104 6.64 8.25 -0.15
C TYR A 104 7.53 9.30 0.51
N TYR A 105 6.95 10.26 1.21
CA TYR A 105 7.69 11.30 1.94
C TYR A 105 8.61 10.68 3.00
N PHE A 106 8.09 9.80 3.86
CA PHE A 106 8.87 9.16 4.93
C PHE A 106 9.98 8.27 4.39
N THR A 107 9.71 7.44 3.38
CA THR A 107 10.73 6.56 2.81
C THR A 107 11.81 7.33 2.05
N SER A 108 11.48 8.46 1.43
CA SER A 108 12.45 9.35 0.81
C SER A 108 13.40 9.96 1.86
N TYR A 109 12.86 10.40 3.01
CA TYR A 109 13.66 10.90 4.12
C TYR A 109 14.59 9.80 4.68
N ILE A 110 14.05 8.60 4.96
CA ILE A 110 14.81 7.46 5.49
C ILE A 110 15.95 7.08 4.54
N THR A 111 15.69 7.03 3.25
CA THR A 111 16.71 6.71 2.24
C THR A 111 17.80 7.77 2.16
N ALA A 112 17.43 9.05 2.23
CA ALA A 112 18.40 10.15 2.24
C ALA A 112 19.26 10.14 3.50
N ALA A 113 18.68 9.93 4.67
CA ALA A 113 19.40 9.83 5.94
C ALA A 113 20.36 8.62 5.95
N ALA A 114 19.91 7.45 5.49
CA ALA A 114 20.74 6.25 5.37
C ALA A 114 21.95 6.45 4.46
N ALA A 115 21.83 7.27 3.43
CA ALA A 115 22.93 7.59 2.52
C ALA A 115 24.02 8.48 3.18
N LEU A 116 23.68 9.23 4.24
CA LEU A 116 24.62 10.04 5.03
C LEU A 116 25.39 9.22 6.09
N GLY A 117 25.01 7.96 6.30
CA GLY A 117 25.66 7.04 7.24
C GLY A 117 25.14 7.12 8.68
N GLU A 118 25.86 6.48 9.59
CA GLU A 118 25.41 6.30 10.99
C GLU A 118 25.17 7.60 11.75
N SER A 119 25.89 8.68 11.41
CA SER A 119 25.74 9.99 12.08
C SER A 119 24.38 10.66 11.83
N ALA A 120 23.64 10.24 10.80
CA ALA A 120 22.32 10.74 10.48
C ALA A 120 21.17 9.89 11.08
N ILE A 121 21.52 8.82 11.80
CA ILE A 121 20.56 7.94 12.49
C ILE A 121 20.38 8.46 13.93
N ASP A 122 19.56 9.49 14.04
CA ASP A 122 19.22 10.17 15.29
C ASP A 122 17.80 9.80 15.78
N GLU A 123 17.36 10.46 16.85
CA GLU A 123 16.00 10.28 17.39
C GLU A 123 14.92 10.66 16.36
N ASN A 124 15.16 11.67 15.53
CA ASN A 124 14.22 12.09 14.49
C ASN A 124 14.10 11.01 13.41
N PHE A 125 15.22 10.38 13.02
CA PHE A 125 15.20 9.22 12.12
C PHE A 125 14.32 8.10 12.68
N ALA A 126 14.49 7.75 13.96
CA ALA A 126 13.71 6.69 14.61
C ALA A 126 12.21 7.01 14.59
N ARG A 127 11.81 8.24 14.87
CA ARG A 127 10.40 8.69 14.82
C ARG A 127 9.82 8.63 13.42
N ILE A 128 10.56 9.07 12.40
CA ILE A 128 10.13 9.00 10.99
C ILE A 128 10.02 7.55 10.53
N HIS A 129 10.92 6.68 10.96
CA HIS A 129 10.87 5.25 10.66
C HIS A 129 9.61 4.60 11.23
N GLU A 130 9.31 4.84 12.51
CA GLU A 130 8.08 4.35 13.16
C GLU A 130 6.81 4.88 12.48
N ALA A 131 6.79 6.17 12.11
CA ALA A 131 5.69 6.79 11.37
C ALA A 131 5.49 6.13 10.00
N SER A 132 6.57 5.81 9.30
CA SER A 132 6.57 5.11 8.01
C SER A 132 5.94 3.71 8.14
N GLU A 133 6.37 2.92 9.13
CA GLU A 133 5.80 1.60 9.40
C GLU A 133 4.30 1.65 9.71
N THR A 134 3.90 2.59 10.57
CA THR A 134 2.51 2.79 10.97
C THR A 134 1.66 3.18 9.76
N THR A 135 2.17 4.10 8.92
CA THR A 135 1.51 4.52 7.68
C THR A 135 1.29 3.35 6.73
N LEU A 136 2.29 2.49 6.54
CA LEU A 136 2.17 1.30 5.70
C LEU A 136 1.11 0.33 6.22
N LYS A 137 1.11 0.05 7.53
CA LYS A 137 0.14 -0.84 8.18
C LYS A 137 -1.30 -0.33 8.02
N ILE A 138 -1.52 0.97 8.23
CA ILE A 138 -2.84 1.59 8.05
C ILE A 138 -3.27 1.55 6.58
N ALA A 139 -2.36 1.85 5.64
CA ALA A 139 -2.63 1.79 4.21
C ALA A 139 -3.03 0.38 3.76
N MET A 140 -2.36 -0.65 4.27
CA MET A 140 -2.67 -2.05 4.00
C MET A 140 -4.07 -2.42 4.49
N ILE A 141 -4.44 -2.04 5.72
CA ILE A 141 -5.78 -2.28 6.28
C ILE A 141 -6.85 -1.55 5.47
N ALA A 142 -6.63 -0.28 5.13
CA ALA A 142 -7.56 0.51 4.33
C ALA A 142 -7.76 -0.10 2.93
N ARG A 143 -6.68 -0.58 2.29
CA ARG A 143 -6.71 -1.23 0.98
C ARG A 143 -7.44 -2.58 1.03
N LEU A 144 -7.23 -3.36 2.09
CA LEU A 144 -7.95 -4.61 2.33
C LEU A 144 -9.46 -4.35 2.50
N GLY A 145 -9.83 -3.33 3.27
CA GLY A 145 -11.21 -2.90 3.43
C GLY A 145 -11.85 -2.48 2.10
N LEU A 146 -11.14 -1.67 1.32
CA LEU A 146 -11.59 -1.24 0.00
C LEU A 146 -11.76 -2.42 -0.96
N PHE A 147 -10.84 -3.39 -0.95
CA PHE A 147 -10.93 -4.61 -1.75
C PHE A 147 -12.22 -5.39 -1.44
N PHE A 148 -12.51 -5.65 -0.16
CA PHE A 148 -13.73 -6.38 0.23
C PHE A 148 -15.01 -5.62 -0.08
N LEU A 149 -15.05 -4.31 0.15
CA LEU A 149 -16.23 -3.50 -0.20
C LEU A 149 -16.48 -3.52 -1.71
N ARG A 150 -15.43 -3.43 -2.53
CA ARG A 150 -15.55 -3.49 -3.99
C ARG A 150 -15.88 -4.87 -4.50
N ALA A 151 -15.32 -5.91 -3.94
CA ALA A 151 -15.70 -7.30 -4.24
C ALA A 151 -17.20 -7.50 -3.97
N LYS A 152 -17.70 -7.02 -2.82
CA LYS A 152 -19.13 -7.06 -2.50
C LYS A 152 -19.99 -6.33 -3.54
N ILE A 153 -19.61 -5.12 -3.95
CA ILE A 153 -20.34 -4.37 -5.00
C ILE A 153 -20.36 -5.15 -6.32
N SER A 154 -19.21 -5.74 -6.69
CA SER A 154 -19.06 -6.42 -7.99
C SER A 154 -19.82 -7.76 -8.06
N VAL A 155 -19.88 -8.49 -6.95
CA VAL A 155 -20.52 -9.81 -6.87
C VAL A 155 -22.04 -9.68 -6.67
N PHE A 156 -22.48 -8.76 -5.82
CA PHE A 156 -23.89 -8.60 -5.44
C PHE A 156 -24.63 -7.52 -6.23
N ALA A 157 -24.00 -6.90 -7.24
CA ALA A 157 -24.76 -6.08 -8.20
C ALA A 157 -25.79 -6.97 -8.89
N PRO A 158 -27.11 -6.70 -8.74
CA PRO A 158 -28.13 -7.55 -9.32
C PRO A 158 -27.90 -7.67 -10.83
N LEU A 159 -27.91 -8.89 -11.33
CA LEU A 159 -28.07 -9.14 -12.75
C LEU A 159 -29.42 -8.55 -13.12
N LYS A 160 -29.44 -7.34 -13.68
CA LYS A 160 -30.67 -6.82 -14.28
C LYS A 160 -31.18 -7.88 -15.24
N SER A 161 -32.19 -8.64 -14.78
CA SER A 161 -33.02 -9.44 -15.68
C SER A 161 -33.43 -8.50 -16.81
N LYS A 162 -32.94 -8.77 -18.02
CA LYS A 162 -33.51 -8.18 -19.25
C LYS A 162 -34.90 -8.79 -19.40
N SER A 163 -35.84 -8.28 -18.60
CA SER A 163 -37.24 -8.42 -18.92
C SER A 163 -37.49 -7.55 -20.18
N LYS A 164 -37.54 -8.22 -21.31
CA LYS A 164 -38.17 -7.68 -22.53
C LYS A 164 -39.67 -7.71 -22.35
#